data_50ec75b9cd555c7b49c70bab951adad6
#
_entry.id   50ec75b9cd555c7b49c70bab951adad6
#
_cell.length_a   1.000
_cell.length_b   1.000
_cell.length_c   1.000
_cell.angle_alpha   90.00
_cell.angle_beta   90.00
_cell.angle_gamma   90.00
#
_symmetry.space_group_name_H-M   'P 1'
#
loop_
_entity.id
_entity.type
_entity.pdbx_description
1 polymer ?
#
loop_
_entity_poly.entity_id
_entity_poly.type
_entity_poly.pdbx_seq_one_letter_code
_entity_poly.pdbx_strand_id
1 'polypeptide(L)'
;MANNVNNPTKVITGPNTRWSYCNAWEPKAINGGEPKYSVSLIIPKSDKKTIAKIEAAIEAAYREGEAKLKGNGRSVPALSVLKTPLRDGDTERPDDEAYADSYFVNANSTTAPGIVDADRQPILERSEVYSGVYGRASINFYAFNSNGNKGIACGLNNLQKIRDGEPLGGKSRAEDDFADEDEEDFLS
;
A
#
# COMPACT_ATOMS: atom_id res chain seq x y z
N MET A 1 -15.73 13.32 -16.59
CA MET A 1 -14.68 12.69 -15.80
C MET A 1 -13.53 13.62 -15.62
N ALA A 2 -13.24 13.93 -14.40
CA ALA A 2 -12.07 14.73 -14.12
C ALA A 2 -10.85 13.94 -14.53
N ASN A 3 -10.29 14.28 -15.62
CA ASN A 3 -9.04 13.72 -16.05
C ASN A 3 -7.96 14.23 -15.11
N ASN A 4 -7.21 13.33 -14.55
CA ASN A 4 -6.07 13.66 -13.73
C ASN A 4 -4.94 14.32 -14.54
N VAL A 5 -5.28 15.05 -15.57
CA VAL A 5 -4.32 15.77 -16.42
C VAL A 5 -3.52 16.74 -15.54
N ASN A 6 -4.15 17.24 -14.46
CA ASN A 6 -3.51 18.19 -13.54
C ASN A 6 -2.78 17.51 -12.38
N ASN A 7 -2.81 16.17 -12.28
CA ASN A 7 -2.15 15.44 -11.20
C ASN A 7 -1.60 14.10 -11.69
N PRO A 8 -0.54 14.16 -12.51
CA PRO A 8 0.02 12.95 -13.14
C PRO A 8 0.65 11.96 -12.16
N THR A 9 0.93 12.39 -10.93
CA THR A 9 1.53 11.53 -9.89
C THR A 9 0.50 10.84 -9.01
N LYS A 10 -0.79 11.14 -9.19
CA LYS A 10 -1.87 10.54 -8.42
C LYS A 10 -2.44 9.33 -9.16
N VAL A 11 -2.68 8.24 -8.41
CA VAL A 11 -3.30 7.03 -8.95
C VAL A 11 -4.45 6.59 -8.07
N ILE A 12 -5.53 6.15 -8.71
CA ILE A 12 -6.62 5.41 -8.05
C ILE A 12 -6.48 3.95 -8.52
N THR A 13 -6.24 3.05 -7.59
CA THR A 13 -6.06 1.63 -7.91
C THR A 13 -7.39 0.98 -8.28
N GLY A 14 -7.32 -0.21 -8.89
CA GLY A 14 -8.51 -0.95 -9.29
C GLY A 14 -9.22 -1.63 -8.12
N PRO A 15 -10.44 -2.15 -8.35
CA PRO A 15 -11.25 -2.75 -7.28
C PRO A 15 -10.75 -4.11 -6.79
N ASN A 16 -9.81 -4.73 -7.49
CA ASN A 16 -9.22 -6.00 -7.07
C ASN A 16 -7.92 -5.84 -6.29
N THR A 17 -7.56 -4.61 -5.97
CA THR A 17 -6.44 -4.32 -5.07
C THR A 17 -6.81 -4.81 -3.67
N ARG A 18 -5.89 -5.52 -3.03
CA ARG A 18 -6.10 -6.05 -1.69
C ARG A 18 -5.23 -5.31 -0.69
N TRP A 19 -5.78 -5.01 0.48
CA TRP A 19 -5.08 -4.27 1.52
C TRP A 19 -4.42 -5.25 2.50
N SER A 20 -3.14 -5.11 2.70
CA SER A 20 -2.36 -5.92 3.64
C SER A 20 -1.58 -4.99 4.58
N TYR A 21 -1.22 -5.50 5.75
CA TYR A 21 -0.55 -4.68 6.77
C TYR A 21 -1.27 -3.34 6.94
N CYS A 22 -2.59 -3.41 7.13
CA CYS A 22 -3.46 -2.24 7.11
C CYS A 22 -3.47 -1.52 8.46
N ASN A 23 -2.80 -0.38 8.51
CA ASN A 23 -2.75 0.50 9.68
C ASN A 23 -3.46 1.82 9.33
N ALA A 24 -4.75 1.70 8.97
CA ALA A 24 -5.54 2.83 8.48
C ALA A 24 -6.30 3.57 9.58
N TRP A 25 -6.57 2.90 10.69
CA TRP A 25 -7.30 3.50 11.82
C TRP A 25 -6.37 4.18 12.81
N GLU A 26 -5.19 3.60 13.02
CA GLU A 26 -4.20 4.12 13.96
C GLU A 26 -2.82 4.10 13.32
N PRO A 27 -2.00 5.14 13.54
CA PRO A 27 -0.65 5.15 13.02
C PRO A 27 0.23 4.17 13.78
N LYS A 28 1.20 3.62 13.07
CA LYS A 28 2.16 2.67 13.64
C LYS A 28 3.57 3.16 13.40
N ALA A 29 4.39 3.13 14.44
CA ALA A 29 5.81 3.43 14.31
C ALA A 29 6.55 2.18 13.84
N ILE A 30 7.48 2.37 12.90
CA ILE A 30 8.35 1.33 12.39
C ILE A 30 9.78 1.70 12.76
N ASN A 31 10.49 0.78 13.43
CA ASN A 31 11.88 0.96 13.85
C ASN A 31 12.11 2.24 14.68
N GLY A 32 11.18 2.57 15.56
CA GLY A 32 11.29 3.74 16.42
C GLY A 32 11.11 5.09 15.71
N GLY A 33 10.69 5.07 14.45
CA GLY A 33 10.43 6.28 13.69
C GLY A 33 9.10 6.93 14.04
N GLU A 34 8.76 8.00 13.33
CA GLU A 34 7.48 8.68 13.49
C GLU A 34 6.32 7.74 13.14
N PRO A 35 5.27 7.66 13.99
CA PRO A 35 4.11 6.83 13.66
C PRO A 35 3.43 7.32 12.38
N LYS A 36 3.06 6.37 11.52
CA LYS A 36 2.38 6.67 10.25
C LYS A 36 1.23 5.70 10.01
N TYR A 37 0.20 6.21 9.37
CA TYR A 37 -0.83 5.37 8.76
C TYR A 37 -0.22 4.73 7.52
N SER A 38 -0.49 3.46 7.30
CA SER A 38 0.13 2.73 6.19
C SER A 38 -0.73 1.56 5.73
N VAL A 39 -0.48 1.14 4.50
CA VAL A 39 -1.09 -0.05 3.93
C VAL A 39 -0.18 -0.58 2.82
N SER A 40 -0.09 -1.89 2.72
CA SER A 40 0.54 -2.56 1.59
C SER A 40 -0.57 -2.89 0.59
N LEU A 41 -0.49 -2.31 -0.59
CA LEU A 41 -1.50 -2.49 -1.64
C LEU A 41 -1.04 -3.59 -2.58
N ILE A 42 -1.75 -4.71 -2.56
CA ILE A 42 -1.45 -5.86 -3.41
C ILE A 42 -2.26 -5.74 -4.69
N ILE A 43 -1.57 -5.66 -5.82
CA ILE A 43 -2.19 -5.42 -7.12
C ILE A 43 -1.94 -6.64 -8.01
N PRO A 44 -2.99 -7.36 -8.42
CA PRO A 44 -2.80 -8.53 -9.29
C PRO A 44 -2.07 -8.16 -10.57
N LYS A 45 -1.14 -8.99 -11.01
CA LYS A 45 -0.43 -8.77 -12.28
C LYS A 45 -1.37 -8.72 -13.48
N SER A 46 -2.55 -9.31 -13.34
CA SER A 46 -3.61 -9.24 -14.36
C SER A 46 -4.24 -7.87 -14.47
N ASP A 47 -4.14 -7.03 -13.43
CA ASP A 47 -4.66 -5.65 -13.45
C ASP A 47 -3.64 -4.73 -14.12
N LYS A 48 -3.47 -4.91 -15.41
CA LYS A 48 -2.48 -4.17 -16.22
C LYS A 48 -2.75 -2.68 -16.26
N LYS A 49 -4.01 -2.29 -16.15
CA LYS A 49 -4.40 -0.88 -16.15
C LYS A 49 -3.87 -0.14 -14.94
N THR A 50 -4.05 -0.70 -13.74
CA THR A 50 -3.53 -0.10 -12.52
C THR A 50 -2.00 -0.07 -12.52
N ILE A 51 -1.37 -1.15 -12.96
CA ILE A 51 0.09 -1.24 -13.02
C ILE A 51 0.66 -0.18 -13.96
N ALA A 52 0.06 -0.01 -15.15
CA ALA A 52 0.48 1.01 -16.10
C ALA A 52 0.34 2.42 -15.55
N LYS A 53 -0.75 2.69 -14.82
CA LYS A 53 -0.95 3.99 -14.15
C LYS A 53 0.11 4.26 -13.10
N ILE A 54 0.47 3.25 -12.32
CA ILE A 54 1.50 3.36 -11.28
C ILE A 54 2.86 3.63 -11.92
N GLU A 55 3.22 2.89 -12.95
CA GLU A 55 4.48 3.09 -13.65
C GLU A 55 4.59 4.50 -14.26
N ALA A 56 3.50 4.97 -14.87
CA ALA A 56 3.45 6.32 -15.43
C ALA A 56 3.56 7.40 -14.34
N ALA A 57 2.91 7.18 -13.19
CA ALA A 57 2.97 8.11 -12.07
C ALA A 57 4.36 8.15 -11.42
N ILE A 58 5.04 7.01 -11.33
CA ILE A 58 6.42 6.95 -10.84
C ILE A 58 7.35 7.75 -11.77
N GLU A 59 7.20 7.59 -13.08
CA GLU A 59 7.99 8.34 -14.04
C GLU A 59 7.70 9.84 -13.95
N ALA A 60 6.43 10.22 -13.79
CA ALA A 60 6.05 11.62 -13.61
C ALA A 60 6.65 12.20 -12.33
N ALA A 61 6.62 11.46 -11.23
CA ALA A 61 7.22 11.88 -9.96
C ALA A 61 8.74 12.04 -10.10
N TYR A 62 9.38 11.16 -10.84
CA TYR A 62 10.81 11.26 -11.14
C TYR A 62 11.12 12.55 -11.87
N ARG A 63 10.38 12.87 -12.92
CA ARG A 63 10.59 14.08 -13.73
C ARG A 63 10.31 15.36 -12.94
N GLU A 64 9.24 15.38 -12.15
CA GLU A 64 8.92 16.52 -11.31
C GLU A 64 9.94 16.72 -10.19
N GLY A 65 10.59 15.66 -9.74
CA GLY A 65 11.53 15.69 -8.63
C GLY A 65 13.00 15.71 -9.03
N GLU A 66 13.33 15.98 -10.28
CA GLU A 66 14.73 15.93 -10.76
C GLU A 66 15.67 16.81 -9.94
N ALA A 67 15.25 18.03 -9.59
CA ALA A 67 16.07 18.92 -8.78
C ALA A 67 16.36 18.35 -7.39
N LYS A 68 15.36 17.73 -6.78
CA LYS A 68 15.50 17.09 -5.47
C LYS A 68 16.41 15.86 -5.54
N LEU A 69 16.25 15.06 -6.57
CA LEU A 69 17.04 13.86 -6.79
C LEU A 69 18.48 14.17 -7.12
N LYS A 70 18.72 15.26 -7.84
CA LYS A 70 20.06 15.74 -8.12
C LYS A 70 20.76 16.18 -6.84
N GLY A 71 20.06 16.92 -5.99
CA GLY A 71 20.61 17.44 -4.74
C GLY A 71 21.90 18.21 -4.99
N ASN A 72 22.97 17.82 -4.30
CA ASN A 72 24.30 18.40 -4.45
C ASN A 72 25.16 17.66 -5.48
N GLY A 73 24.58 16.71 -6.20
CA GLY A 73 25.28 15.90 -7.21
C GLY A 73 25.47 16.67 -8.53
N ARG A 74 26.21 16.04 -9.43
CA ARG A 74 26.49 16.63 -10.76
C ARG A 74 25.36 16.35 -11.76
N SER A 75 24.58 15.29 -11.54
CA SER A 75 23.52 14.87 -12.45
C SER A 75 22.38 14.24 -11.68
N VAL A 76 21.22 14.12 -12.35
CA VAL A 76 20.07 13.40 -11.81
C VAL A 76 20.35 11.92 -11.94
N PRO A 77 20.25 11.11 -10.84
CA PRO A 77 20.41 9.67 -10.95
C PRO A 77 19.38 9.08 -11.89
N ALA A 78 19.74 8.04 -12.63
CA ALA A 78 18.81 7.33 -13.48
C ALA A 78 17.72 6.66 -12.64
N LEU A 79 16.49 6.63 -13.15
CA LEU A 79 15.37 6.02 -12.42
C LEU A 79 15.65 4.53 -12.09
N SER A 80 16.35 3.83 -12.95
CA SER A 80 16.69 2.41 -12.76
C SER A 80 17.58 2.13 -11.54
N VAL A 81 18.31 3.12 -11.04
CA VAL A 81 19.18 2.95 -9.86
C VAL A 81 18.53 3.47 -8.58
N LEU A 82 17.37 4.08 -8.69
CA LEU A 82 16.63 4.62 -7.53
C LEU A 82 15.74 3.56 -6.90
N LYS A 83 15.42 3.75 -5.62
CA LYS A 83 14.41 2.95 -4.96
C LYS A 83 13.04 3.37 -5.49
N THR A 84 12.29 2.41 -6.02
CA THR A 84 10.93 2.64 -6.48
C THR A 84 9.95 1.86 -5.64
N PRO A 85 8.71 2.38 -5.46
CA PRO A 85 7.76 1.75 -4.55
C PRO A 85 7.00 0.56 -5.13
N LEU A 86 7.05 0.35 -6.46
CA LEU A 86 6.38 -0.79 -7.08
C LEU A 86 7.29 -2.02 -7.00
N ARG A 87 6.84 -3.04 -6.29
CA ARG A 87 7.63 -4.23 -6.01
C ARG A 87 6.92 -5.48 -6.50
N ASP A 88 7.71 -6.49 -6.87
CA ASP A 88 7.19 -7.78 -7.35
C ASP A 88 6.98 -8.71 -6.16
N GLY A 89 5.74 -9.10 -5.90
CA GLY A 89 5.40 -9.98 -4.79
C GLY A 89 6.01 -11.37 -4.92
N ASP A 90 6.12 -11.90 -6.13
CA ASP A 90 6.71 -13.23 -6.35
C ASP A 90 8.19 -13.26 -6.01
N THR A 91 8.88 -12.14 -6.22
CA THR A 91 10.32 -12.02 -5.97
C THR A 91 10.62 -11.62 -4.52
N GLU A 92 9.89 -10.67 -3.97
CA GLU A 92 10.20 -10.09 -2.66
C GLU A 92 9.42 -10.72 -1.52
N ARG A 93 8.31 -11.41 -1.82
CA ARG A 93 7.47 -12.07 -0.84
C ARG A 93 7.10 -13.49 -1.30
N PRO A 94 8.08 -14.33 -1.67
CA PRO A 94 7.79 -15.63 -2.30
C PRO A 94 7.06 -16.62 -1.40
N ASP A 95 7.16 -16.44 -0.08
CA ASP A 95 6.52 -17.33 0.89
C ASP A 95 5.15 -16.84 1.36
N ASP A 96 4.68 -15.72 0.84
CA ASP A 96 3.38 -15.15 1.21
C ASP A 96 2.39 -15.29 0.05
N GLU A 97 1.44 -16.21 0.19
CA GLU A 97 0.45 -16.49 -0.84
C GLU A 97 -0.39 -15.27 -1.24
N ALA A 98 -0.61 -14.35 -0.32
CA ALA A 98 -1.37 -13.14 -0.62
C ALA A 98 -0.69 -12.26 -1.69
N TYR A 99 0.62 -12.37 -1.81
CA TYR A 99 1.41 -11.59 -2.77
C TYR A 99 1.71 -12.37 -4.06
N ALA A 100 1.28 -13.62 -4.16
CA ALA A 100 1.51 -14.43 -5.35
C ALA A 100 0.86 -13.80 -6.58
N ASP A 101 1.55 -13.83 -7.71
CA ASP A 101 1.07 -13.31 -8.99
C ASP A 101 0.66 -11.83 -8.92
N SER A 102 1.30 -11.08 -8.02
CA SER A 102 0.95 -9.69 -7.76
C SER A 102 2.18 -8.81 -7.64
N TYR A 103 1.99 -7.53 -7.97
CA TYR A 103 2.87 -6.47 -7.52
C TYR A 103 2.31 -5.89 -6.23
N PHE A 104 3.12 -5.14 -5.50
CA PHE A 104 2.61 -4.43 -4.34
C PHE A 104 3.29 -3.06 -4.19
N VAL A 105 2.58 -2.16 -3.53
CA VAL A 105 3.05 -0.81 -3.22
C VAL A 105 2.75 -0.54 -1.75
N ASN A 106 3.76 -0.11 -1.01
CA ASN A 106 3.58 0.33 0.37
C ASN A 106 3.33 1.83 0.38
N ALA A 107 2.14 2.23 0.84
CA ALA A 107 1.75 3.64 0.92
C ALA A 107 1.62 4.04 2.38
N ASN A 108 2.01 5.27 2.70
CA ASN A 108 1.91 5.77 4.07
C ASN A 108 1.59 7.26 4.12
N SER A 109 1.18 7.72 5.30
CA SER A 109 0.87 9.13 5.54
C SER A 109 0.94 9.43 7.04
N THR A 110 1.33 10.65 7.39
CA THR A 110 1.23 11.14 8.77
C THR A 110 -0.19 11.56 9.11
N THR A 111 -1.04 11.76 8.10
CA THR A 111 -2.43 12.16 8.24
C THR A 111 -3.33 10.95 8.02
N ALA A 112 -4.38 10.82 8.82
CA ALA A 112 -5.34 9.72 8.70
C ALA A 112 -6.01 9.73 7.33
N PRO A 113 -6.05 8.58 6.62
CA PRO A 113 -6.76 8.51 5.35
C PRO A 113 -8.27 8.58 5.57
N GLY A 114 -8.97 9.18 4.61
CA GLY A 114 -10.42 9.04 4.55
C GLY A 114 -10.77 7.61 4.11
N ILE A 115 -11.75 7.00 4.75
CA ILE A 115 -12.15 5.63 4.43
C ILE A 115 -13.64 5.61 4.15
N VAL A 116 -13.99 5.17 2.94
CA VAL A 116 -15.39 5.12 2.51
C VAL A 116 -15.73 3.73 1.99
N ASP A 117 -17.04 3.45 1.92
CA ASP A 117 -17.54 2.22 1.32
C ASP A 117 -17.71 2.36 -0.21
N ALA A 118 -18.27 1.33 -0.84
CA ALA A 118 -18.48 1.33 -2.29
C ALA A 118 -19.43 2.44 -2.74
N ASP A 119 -20.31 2.90 -1.88
CA ASP A 119 -21.24 4.00 -2.14
C ASP A 119 -20.69 5.37 -1.76
N ARG A 120 -19.41 5.41 -1.39
CA ARG A 120 -18.68 6.62 -0.99
C ARG A 120 -19.18 7.22 0.33
N GLN A 121 -19.75 6.38 1.20
CA GLN A 121 -20.17 6.80 2.52
C GLN A 121 -19.06 6.49 3.52
N PRO A 122 -18.77 7.39 4.48
CA PRO A 122 -17.73 7.15 5.48
C PRO A 122 -17.95 5.85 6.24
N ILE A 123 -16.90 5.06 6.39
CA ILE A 123 -16.92 3.87 7.23
C ILE A 123 -16.51 4.28 8.63
N LEU A 124 -17.38 4.07 9.61
CA LEU A 124 -17.14 4.42 11.00
C LEU A 124 -16.76 3.21 11.85
N GLU A 125 -17.15 2.03 11.42
CA GLU A 125 -16.92 0.79 12.13
C GLU A 125 -15.52 0.27 11.81
N ARG A 126 -14.63 0.22 12.81
CA ARG A 126 -13.23 -0.20 12.59
C ARG A 126 -13.11 -1.63 12.08
N SER A 127 -14.00 -2.52 12.50
CA SER A 127 -14.00 -3.92 12.07
C SER A 127 -14.26 -4.12 10.58
N GLU A 128 -14.81 -3.12 9.92
CA GLU A 128 -15.05 -3.17 8.47
C GLU A 128 -13.79 -3.05 7.63
N VAL A 129 -12.70 -2.53 8.22
CA VAL A 129 -11.44 -2.29 7.51
C VAL A 129 -10.32 -3.03 8.23
N TYR A 130 -9.77 -4.04 7.56
CA TYR A 130 -8.78 -4.94 8.11
C TYR A 130 -7.86 -5.45 6.99
N SER A 131 -6.76 -6.09 7.34
CA SER A 131 -5.89 -6.71 6.34
C SER A 131 -6.60 -7.90 5.69
N GLY A 132 -6.77 -7.83 4.39
CA GLY A 132 -7.52 -8.82 3.60
C GLY A 132 -8.67 -8.22 2.79
N VAL A 133 -9.11 -7.02 3.13
CA VAL A 133 -10.17 -6.30 2.39
C VAL A 133 -9.72 -6.03 0.96
N TYR A 134 -10.65 -6.13 0.02
CA TYR A 134 -10.46 -5.67 -1.35
C TYR A 134 -11.03 -4.27 -1.50
N GLY A 135 -10.23 -3.37 -2.03
CA GLY A 135 -10.67 -2.00 -2.20
C GLY A 135 -9.71 -1.17 -3.01
N ARG A 136 -10.18 0.00 -3.42
CA ARG A 136 -9.39 0.97 -4.17
C ARG A 136 -8.63 1.86 -3.20
N ALA A 137 -7.51 2.36 -3.65
CA ALA A 137 -6.72 3.32 -2.89
C ALA A 137 -6.39 4.53 -3.76
N SER A 138 -6.50 5.71 -3.17
CA SER A 138 -6.01 6.93 -3.76
C SER A 138 -4.62 7.17 -3.20
N ILE A 139 -3.63 7.15 -4.06
CA ILE A 139 -2.22 7.24 -3.69
C ILE A 139 -1.51 8.30 -4.53
N ASN A 140 -0.39 8.78 -4.03
CA ASN A 140 0.38 9.83 -4.68
C ASN A 140 1.86 9.49 -4.63
N PHE A 141 2.54 9.62 -5.77
CA PHE A 141 3.97 9.34 -5.87
C PHE A 141 4.78 10.62 -5.83
N TYR A 142 5.92 10.58 -5.17
CA TYR A 142 6.80 11.75 -5.05
C TYR A 142 8.25 11.32 -4.89
N ALA A 143 9.15 12.17 -5.41
CA ALA A 143 10.58 11.96 -5.23
C ALA A 143 11.02 12.38 -3.83
N PHE A 144 11.97 11.66 -3.26
CA PHE A 144 12.58 12.02 -1.99
C PHE A 144 14.10 11.95 -2.04
N ASN A 145 14.73 12.75 -1.20
CA ASN A 145 16.16 12.72 -0.98
C ASN A 145 16.39 13.02 0.50
N SER A 146 16.71 11.99 1.26
CA SER A 146 16.94 12.09 2.71
C SER A 146 18.38 11.70 2.99
N ASN A 147 19.23 12.71 3.15
CA ASN A 147 20.66 12.52 3.42
C ASN A 147 21.36 11.61 2.40
N GLY A 148 21.05 11.79 1.12
CA GLY A 148 21.59 10.97 0.04
C GLY A 148 20.84 9.69 -0.24
N ASN A 149 19.87 9.32 0.58
CA ASN A 149 18.96 8.21 0.30
C ASN A 149 17.87 8.74 -0.61
N LYS A 150 17.90 8.34 -1.87
CA LYS A 150 17.07 8.91 -2.95
C LYS A 150 16.17 7.87 -3.55
N GLY A 151 14.94 8.26 -3.89
CA GLY A 151 14.00 7.36 -4.55
C GLY A 151 12.66 8.03 -4.79
N ILE A 152 11.70 7.18 -5.15
CA ILE A 152 10.30 7.55 -5.31
C ILE A 152 9.53 6.85 -4.20
N ALA A 153 8.69 7.60 -3.50
CA ALA A 153 7.84 7.08 -2.43
C ALA A 153 6.37 7.19 -2.79
N CYS A 154 5.53 6.53 -2.02
CA CYS A 154 4.09 6.52 -2.23
C CYS A 154 3.37 7.02 -0.98
N GLY A 155 2.59 8.08 -1.14
CA GLY A 155 1.74 8.62 -0.08
C GLY A 155 0.34 8.05 -0.15
N LEU A 156 -0.25 7.83 1.02
CA LEU A 156 -1.63 7.35 1.14
C LEU A 156 -2.56 8.54 1.33
N ASN A 157 -3.56 8.66 0.45
CA ASN A 157 -4.57 9.71 0.55
C ASN A 157 -5.86 9.18 1.16
N ASN A 158 -6.53 8.24 0.46
CA ASN A 158 -7.83 7.74 0.85
C ASN A 158 -8.01 6.28 0.45
N LEU A 159 -8.97 5.61 1.09
CA LEU A 159 -9.28 4.21 0.85
C LEU A 159 -10.78 4.04 0.59
N GLN A 160 -11.11 3.20 -0.37
CA GLN A 160 -12.50 2.83 -0.64
C GLN A 160 -12.66 1.32 -0.59
N LYS A 161 -13.36 0.82 0.42
CA LYS A 161 -13.65 -0.60 0.54
C LYS A 161 -14.66 -1.02 -0.52
N ILE A 162 -14.35 -2.06 -1.28
CA ILE A 162 -15.26 -2.60 -2.30
C ILE A 162 -15.94 -3.87 -1.79
N ARG A 163 -15.20 -4.77 -1.17
CA ARG A 163 -15.75 -6.01 -0.62
C ARG A 163 -14.86 -6.58 0.46
N ASP A 164 -15.45 -7.46 1.27
CA ASP A 164 -14.69 -8.22 2.26
C ASP A 164 -13.78 -9.24 1.59
N GLY A 165 -12.72 -9.59 2.27
CA GLY A 165 -11.82 -10.66 1.89
C GLY A 165 -11.47 -11.48 3.12
N GLU A 166 -10.79 -12.59 2.90
CA GLU A 166 -10.31 -13.40 3.99
C GLU A 166 -9.22 -12.64 4.76
N PRO A 167 -9.32 -12.55 6.10
CA PRO A 167 -8.30 -11.84 6.88
C PRO A 167 -6.89 -12.39 6.63
N LEU A 168 -5.94 -11.48 6.48
CA LEU A 168 -4.53 -11.81 6.24
C LEU A 168 -3.74 -11.63 7.54
N GLY A 169 -3.32 -12.72 8.14
CA GLY A 169 -2.39 -12.72 9.25
C GLY A 169 -2.78 -11.83 10.43
N GLY A 170 -1.88 -11.67 11.36
CA GLY A 170 -2.02 -10.74 12.46
C GLY A 170 -2.78 -11.28 13.64
N LYS A 171 -4.07 -11.43 13.55
CA LYS A 171 -4.87 -11.93 14.65
C LYS A 171 -5.50 -13.28 14.28
N SER A 172 -5.19 -14.30 15.04
CA SER A 172 -5.82 -15.61 14.84
C SER A 172 -7.32 -15.53 15.18
N ARG A 173 -8.11 -16.34 14.49
CA ARG A 173 -9.53 -16.42 14.78
C ARG A 173 -9.75 -17.30 16.00
N ALA A 174 -10.77 -16.94 16.80
CA ALA A 174 -11.10 -17.72 18.01
C ALA A 174 -11.37 -19.19 17.70
N GLU A 175 -12.03 -19.46 16.57
CA GLU A 175 -12.30 -20.84 16.15
C GLU A 175 -11.00 -21.63 15.92
N ASP A 176 -9.99 -20.99 15.37
CA ASP A 176 -8.71 -21.65 15.11
C ASP A 176 -7.89 -21.83 16.39
N ASP A 177 -7.92 -20.85 17.28
CA ASP A 177 -7.21 -20.91 18.57
C ASP A 177 -7.74 -22.02 19.47
N PHE A 178 -9.03 -22.28 19.42
CA PHE A 178 -9.70 -23.22 20.30
C PHE A 178 -10.15 -24.50 19.58
N ALA A 179 -9.56 -24.80 18.41
CA ALA A 179 -10.02 -25.91 17.60
C ALA A 179 -9.64 -27.29 18.16
N ASP A 180 -8.37 -27.57 18.38
CA ASP A 180 -7.92 -28.96 18.66
C ASP A 180 -7.06 -29.12 19.91
N GLU A 181 -6.41 -28.09 20.38
CA GLU A 181 -5.43 -28.21 21.48
C GLU A 181 -6.07 -28.28 22.86
N ASP A 182 -7.24 -27.70 23.02
CA ASP A 182 -7.81 -27.48 24.34
C ASP A 182 -8.42 -28.72 24.99
N GLU A 183 -8.91 -29.66 24.23
CA GLU A 183 -9.46 -30.87 24.78
C GLU A 183 -8.37 -31.78 25.37
N GLU A 184 -7.21 -31.87 24.74
CA GLU A 184 -6.11 -32.68 25.24
C GLU A 184 -5.41 -32.07 26.45
N ASP A 185 -5.18 -30.78 26.42
CA ASP A 185 -4.52 -30.08 27.53
C ASP A 185 -5.39 -29.99 28.78
N PHE A 186 -6.70 -29.93 28.61
CA PHE A 186 -7.64 -29.85 29.73
C PHE A 186 -7.92 -31.20 30.37
N LEU A 187 -7.75 -32.27 29.62
CA LEU A 187 -8.07 -33.64 30.07
C LEU A 187 -6.84 -34.42 30.54
N SER A 188 -5.66 -33.88 30.38
CA SER A 188 -4.43 -34.53 30.83
C SER A 188 -4.03 -34.13 32.25
#